data_653be3f3b1c723cb4a393847857aacb0
#
_entry.id   653be3f3b1c723cb4a393847857aacb0
#
_cell.length_a   1.000
_cell.length_b   1.000
_cell.length_c   1.000
_cell.angle_alpha   90.00
_cell.angle_beta   90.00
_cell.angle_gamma   90.00
#
_symmetry.space_group_name_H-M   'P 1'
#
loop_
_entity.id
_entity.type
_entity.pdbx_description
1 polymer ?
#
loop_
_entity_poly.entity_id
_entity_poly.type
_entity_poly.pdbx_seq_one_letter_code
_entity_poly.pdbx_strand_id
1 'polypeptide(L)'
;RVLVIIQLNGGNDGLNMVIPLDQYSNYYNARTNIAIPQNKVLTLNGTNTVGLHSSMTGLQTMYNNGKLRLVQAVGYPNPNFSHFRATDIWMSASDSDEQLYSGWAGRYLNDQFTNYPVGYPNTTMPDPLGIQIGSSASLAFQGPSVNMGISISSATNFYNLINGIDDPAPATKAGNALQYVRLVAKQSNQYSTRISAAAAAVPTQGTYPTSNTLADQLKIVARLIKGGLKTRVYMVSMGGFDTHSAQTNTDTSTGNHATLMQRLSDAVKAFQDDLQGLGIEDRVLGMTFSEFGRRIKSNASTGTDHGAAAPMFVFGTKVNPGVSGVNPTIPTTATVNDNIPMQFDFRSVYSSILQNWFCVDNTTLETIMLQNFQQLGLCANGNCVLTNVDDNRNAGVTLISNYPNPFTSTTTISFTTKGGHTLVQIMDALGRVLTTPVDRNYSAGKYQISFDSYTLPAGVYYMRFQNGSTQQVKPMLKVPIPLNTRLGRFSAN
;
A
#
# COMPACT_ATOMS: atom_id res chain seq x y z
N ARG A 1 -0.83 -2.94 -16.01
CA ARG A 1 0.21 -2.94 -14.98
C ARG A 1 -0.37 -3.38 -13.66
N VAL A 2 0.39 -4.16 -12.90
CA VAL A 2 0.00 -4.75 -11.62
C VAL A 2 1.12 -4.52 -10.61
N LEU A 3 0.76 -4.18 -9.37
CA LEU A 3 1.66 -4.14 -8.23
C LEU A 3 1.35 -5.29 -7.29
N VAL A 4 2.38 -6.03 -6.87
CA VAL A 4 2.31 -7.07 -5.85
C VAL A 4 3.06 -6.60 -4.61
N ILE A 5 2.36 -6.47 -3.49
CA ILE A 5 2.91 -6.03 -2.21
C ILE A 5 3.11 -7.26 -1.34
N ILE A 6 4.32 -7.45 -0.83
CA ILE A 6 4.68 -8.53 0.09
C ILE A 6 4.97 -7.92 1.46
N GLN A 7 4.13 -8.18 2.43
CA GLN A 7 4.33 -7.77 3.81
C GLN A 7 5.12 -8.83 4.59
N LEU A 8 6.22 -8.42 5.22
CA LEU A 8 7.04 -9.22 6.12
C LEU A 8 6.67 -8.87 7.56
N ASN A 9 5.67 -9.58 8.10
CA ASN A 9 5.11 -9.28 9.42
C ASN A 9 6.03 -9.68 10.57
N GLY A 10 6.33 -8.73 11.45
CA GLY A 10 7.08 -8.94 12.67
C GLY A 10 8.33 -8.09 12.83
N GLY A 11 8.60 -7.15 11.91
CA GLY A 11 9.81 -6.32 11.98
C GLY A 11 11.07 -7.09 11.59
N ASN A 12 11.37 -7.11 10.31
CA ASN A 12 12.49 -7.89 9.75
C ASN A 12 13.86 -7.36 10.20
N ASP A 13 14.78 -8.26 10.57
CA ASP A 13 16.19 -7.92 10.83
C ASP A 13 16.93 -7.61 9.52
N GLY A 14 16.93 -6.33 9.17
CA GLY A 14 17.52 -5.84 7.94
C GLY A 14 19.02 -6.04 7.83
N LEU A 15 19.76 -5.97 8.94
CA LEU A 15 21.23 -6.16 8.92
C LEU A 15 21.63 -7.62 8.70
N ASN A 16 20.79 -8.58 9.08
CA ASN A 16 21.01 -9.99 8.73
C ASN A 16 20.35 -10.40 7.41
N MET A 17 19.51 -9.56 6.82
CA MET A 17 18.99 -9.73 5.46
C MET A 17 19.96 -9.20 4.41
N VAL A 18 20.47 -7.97 4.64
CA VAL A 18 21.39 -7.23 3.76
C VAL A 18 22.63 -6.83 4.58
N ILE A 19 23.72 -7.52 4.35
CA ILE A 19 24.94 -7.44 5.16
C ILE A 19 25.85 -6.32 4.64
N PRO A 20 26.26 -5.34 5.48
CA PRO A 20 27.17 -4.25 5.09
C PRO A 20 28.61 -4.73 5.08
N LEU A 21 29.13 -5.11 3.92
CA LEU A 21 30.48 -5.67 3.77
C LEU A 21 31.59 -4.64 3.96
N ASP A 22 31.33 -3.36 3.66
CA ASP A 22 32.24 -2.24 3.89
C ASP A 22 32.39 -1.87 5.38
N GLN A 23 31.46 -2.33 6.22
CA GLN A 23 31.47 -2.15 7.66
C GLN A 23 31.35 -3.50 8.41
N TYR A 24 31.83 -4.57 7.78
CA TYR A 24 31.60 -5.93 8.31
C TYR A 24 32.12 -6.11 9.74
N SER A 25 33.26 -5.55 10.07
CA SER A 25 33.80 -5.65 11.45
C SER A 25 32.89 -5.02 12.49
N ASN A 26 32.31 -3.84 12.18
CA ASN A 26 31.37 -3.17 13.08
C ASN A 26 30.05 -3.96 13.19
N TYR A 27 29.56 -4.46 12.06
CA TYR A 27 28.38 -5.35 12.03
C TYR A 27 28.61 -6.60 12.89
N TYR A 28 29.73 -7.28 12.71
CA TYR A 28 30.07 -8.48 13.48
C TYR A 28 30.18 -8.17 14.98
N ASN A 29 30.92 -7.13 15.35
CA ASN A 29 31.12 -6.77 16.76
C ASN A 29 29.82 -6.34 17.46
N ALA A 30 28.88 -5.73 16.74
CA ALA A 30 27.58 -5.34 17.31
C ALA A 30 26.67 -6.53 17.57
N ARG A 31 26.87 -7.67 16.91
CA ARG A 31 25.95 -8.82 16.95
C ARG A 31 26.63 -10.19 16.84
N THR A 32 27.73 -10.37 17.58
CA THR A 32 28.61 -11.57 17.50
C THR A 32 27.88 -12.91 17.63
N ASN A 33 26.74 -12.94 18.34
CA ASN A 33 25.94 -14.15 18.57
C ASN A 33 24.93 -14.46 17.45
N ILE A 34 24.73 -13.54 16.47
CA ILE A 34 23.81 -13.74 15.34
C ILE A 34 24.38 -13.27 14.00
N ALA A 35 25.58 -12.66 13.96
CA ALA A 35 26.17 -12.15 12.74
C ALA A 35 26.43 -13.28 11.71
N ILE A 36 26.07 -13.04 10.46
CA ILE A 36 26.34 -13.97 9.36
C ILE A 36 27.84 -13.99 9.06
N PRO A 37 28.53 -15.17 9.07
CA PRO A 37 29.93 -15.26 8.74
C PRO A 37 30.25 -14.68 7.36
N GLN A 38 31.31 -13.88 7.27
CA GLN A 38 31.64 -13.15 6.02
C GLN A 38 31.81 -14.05 4.81
N ASN A 39 32.39 -15.22 5.00
CA ASN A 39 32.60 -16.22 3.95
C ASN A 39 31.31 -16.93 3.50
N LYS A 40 30.17 -16.71 4.20
CA LYS A 40 28.87 -17.24 3.82
C LYS A 40 27.94 -16.18 3.22
N VAL A 41 28.33 -14.90 3.24
CA VAL A 41 27.53 -13.83 2.66
C VAL A 41 27.51 -13.96 1.15
N LEU A 42 26.31 -13.88 0.55
CA LEU A 42 26.15 -13.89 -0.89
C LEU A 42 26.56 -12.53 -1.49
N THR A 43 27.55 -12.55 -2.37
CA THR A 43 28.00 -11.34 -3.09
C THR A 43 27.03 -10.97 -4.21
N LEU A 44 26.98 -9.70 -4.58
CA LEU A 44 26.15 -9.17 -5.63
C LEU A 44 26.99 -8.57 -6.75
N ASN A 45 26.60 -8.77 -8.01
CA ASN A 45 27.31 -8.22 -9.16
C ASN A 45 27.26 -6.68 -9.13
N GLY A 46 28.40 -6.05 -9.41
CA GLY A 46 28.50 -4.59 -9.50
C GLY A 46 28.60 -3.85 -8.15
N THR A 47 28.68 -4.56 -7.01
CA THR A 47 28.97 -3.99 -5.71
C THR A 47 29.80 -4.95 -4.87
N ASN A 48 30.72 -4.37 -4.07
CA ASN A 48 31.52 -5.11 -3.08
C ASN A 48 31.22 -4.64 -1.65
N THR A 49 30.31 -3.71 -1.48
CA THR A 49 29.95 -3.13 -0.18
C THR A 49 28.73 -3.80 0.45
N VAL A 50 27.90 -4.48 -0.35
CA VAL A 50 26.63 -5.08 0.05
C VAL A 50 26.61 -6.55 -0.29
N GLY A 51 26.13 -7.38 0.62
CA GLY A 51 25.83 -8.79 0.39
C GLY A 51 24.47 -9.19 0.93
N LEU A 52 23.97 -10.35 0.54
CA LEU A 52 22.72 -10.91 1.05
C LEU A 52 22.99 -12.08 2.00
N HIS A 53 22.01 -12.36 2.85
CA HIS A 53 22.00 -13.56 3.68
C HIS A 53 22.22 -14.81 2.84
N SER A 54 23.01 -15.78 3.35
CA SER A 54 23.39 -17.03 2.63
C SER A 54 22.21 -17.83 2.08
N SER A 55 21.04 -17.72 2.66
CA SER A 55 19.82 -18.41 2.21
C SER A 55 19.03 -17.68 1.10
N MET A 56 19.53 -16.55 0.59
CA MET A 56 18.79 -15.71 -0.36
C MET A 56 19.28 -15.88 -1.80
N THR A 57 19.61 -17.09 -2.22
CA THR A 57 20.18 -17.40 -3.55
C THR A 57 19.24 -17.02 -4.71
N GLY A 58 17.94 -17.16 -4.53
CA GLY A 58 16.95 -16.76 -5.53
C GLY A 58 16.94 -15.24 -5.77
N LEU A 59 16.95 -14.43 -4.69
CA LEU A 59 17.02 -12.97 -4.79
C LEU A 59 18.40 -12.49 -5.28
N GLN A 60 19.51 -13.18 -4.90
CA GLN A 60 20.82 -12.94 -5.50
C GLN A 60 20.79 -13.12 -7.02
N THR A 61 20.19 -14.22 -7.48
CA THR A 61 20.02 -14.49 -8.92
C THR A 61 19.21 -13.39 -9.60
N MET A 62 18.10 -12.95 -8.99
CA MET A 62 17.28 -11.86 -9.53
C MET A 62 18.04 -10.54 -9.59
N TYR A 63 18.83 -10.21 -8.55
CA TYR A 63 19.68 -9.03 -8.55
C TYR A 63 20.70 -9.05 -9.66
N ASN A 64 21.44 -10.15 -9.78
CA ASN A 64 22.49 -10.34 -10.79
C ASN A 64 21.94 -10.34 -12.23
N ASN A 65 20.66 -10.70 -12.39
CA ASN A 65 19.94 -10.66 -13.68
C ASN A 65 19.22 -9.32 -13.92
N GLY A 66 19.44 -8.30 -13.10
CA GLY A 66 18.84 -6.98 -13.28
C GLY A 66 17.33 -6.91 -13.00
N LYS A 67 16.79 -7.87 -12.25
CA LYS A 67 15.35 -7.93 -11.90
C LYS A 67 15.06 -7.55 -10.45
N LEU A 68 16.03 -6.95 -9.74
CA LEU A 68 15.90 -6.54 -8.33
C LEU A 68 16.55 -5.18 -8.08
N ARG A 69 15.85 -4.33 -7.37
CA ARG A 69 16.34 -3.10 -6.75
C ARG A 69 16.31 -3.25 -5.26
N LEU A 70 17.42 -3.01 -4.59
CA LEU A 70 17.53 -2.91 -3.14
C LEU A 70 17.45 -1.44 -2.73
N VAL A 71 16.57 -1.11 -1.80
CA VAL A 71 16.48 0.23 -1.19
C VAL A 71 16.91 0.12 0.27
N GLN A 72 18.01 0.80 0.64
CA GLN A 72 18.61 0.73 1.96
C GLN A 72 17.86 1.59 2.98
N ALA A 73 17.82 1.14 4.22
CA ALA A 73 17.39 1.90 5.39
C ALA A 73 16.10 2.71 5.18
N VAL A 74 15.04 2.02 4.78
CA VAL A 74 13.72 2.61 4.58
C VAL A 74 12.95 2.62 5.91
N GLY A 75 12.37 3.76 6.25
CA GLY A 75 11.61 3.95 7.48
C GLY A 75 10.71 5.18 7.38
N TYR A 76 10.43 5.81 8.52
CA TYR A 76 9.71 7.07 8.61
C TYR A 76 10.15 7.86 9.84
N PRO A 77 9.91 9.20 9.89
CA PRO A 77 10.27 10.02 11.05
C PRO A 77 9.53 9.58 12.31
N ASN A 78 10.19 9.65 13.47
CA ASN A 78 9.63 9.30 14.78
C ASN A 78 8.99 7.89 14.79
N PRO A 79 9.76 6.82 14.51
CA PRO A 79 9.22 5.49 14.31
C PRO A 79 8.51 4.96 15.56
N ASN A 80 7.36 4.32 15.35
CA ASN A 80 6.62 3.62 16.38
C ASN A 80 7.01 2.13 16.37
N PHE A 81 7.27 1.56 17.53
CA PHE A 81 7.72 0.17 17.68
C PHE A 81 6.61 -0.80 18.09
N SER A 82 5.33 -0.37 18.07
CA SER A 82 4.18 -1.25 18.18
C SER A 82 3.86 -1.84 16.80
N HIS A 83 3.79 -3.16 16.68
CA HIS A 83 3.41 -3.83 15.43
C HIS A 83 2.12 -3.28 14.84
N PHE A 84 1.09 -3.10 15.68
CA PHE A 84 -0.21 -2.61 15.21
C PHE A 84 -0.09 -1.19 14.66
N ARG A 85 0.48 -0.25 15.43
CA ARG A 85 0.56 1.13 15.00
C ARG A 85 1.51 1.31 13.82
N ALA A 86 2.66 0.67 13.83
CA ALA A 86 3.60 0.73 12.72
C ALA A 86 2.99 0.15 11.43
N THR A 87 2.26 -0.97 11.52
CA THR A 87 1.53 -1.53 10.37
C THR A 87 0.49 -0.54 9.84
N ASP A 88 -0.29 0.12 10.70
CA ASP A 88 -1.26 1.14 10.29
C ASP A 88 -0.59 2.31 9.57
N ILE A 89 0.58 2.77 10.03
CA ILE A 89 1.36 3.83 9.38
C ILE A 89 1.77 3.41 7.96
N TRP A 90 2.33 2.23 7.78
CA TRP A 90 2.73 1.72 6.46
C TRP A 90 1.52 1.49 5.53
N MET A 91 0.41 1.01 6.06
CA MET A 91 -0.81 0.78 5.28
C MET A 91 -1.51 2.08 4.89
N SER A 92 -1.53 3.06 5.77
CA SER A 92 -2.18 4.33 5.54
C SER A 92 -1.29 5.37 4.87
N ALA A 93 0.04 5.23 4.95
CA ALA A 93 1.02 6.26 4.62
C ALA A 93 0.85 7.54 5.48
N SER A 94 0.38 7.41 6.73
CA SER A 94 0.27 8.52 7.67
C SER A 94 1.62 8.93 8.25
N ASP A 95 1.68 10.10 8.87
CA ASP A 95 2.72 10.45 9.82
C ASP A 95 2.57 9.60 11.10
N SER A 96 3.64 9.52 11.91
CA SER A 96 3.66 8.64 13.09
C SER A 96 2.71 9.06 14.19
N ASP A 97 2.39 10.35 14.28
CA ASP A 97 1.48 10.97 15.24
C ASP A 97 0.06 11.18 14.69
N GLU A 98 -0.18 10.87 13.42
CA GLU A 98 -1.49 10.99 12.77
C GLU A 98 -2.13 9.62 12.54
N GLN A 99 -3.40 9.44 12.90
CA GLN A 99 -4.17 8.26 12.58
C GLN A 99 -5.09 8.50 11.38
N LEU A 100 -4.84 7.78 10.28
CA LEU A 100 -5.67 7.79 9.08
C LEU A 100 -6.52 6.52 9.01
N TYR A 101 -7.76 6.68 8.57
CA TYR A 101 -8.71 5.57 8.36
C TYR A 101 -8.82 5.14 6.90
N SER A 102 -7.95 5.66 6.04
CA SER A 102 -7.83 5.24 4.64
C SER A 102 -6.40 4.83 4.31
N GLY A 103 -6.27 3.81 3.48
CA GLY A 103 -4.98 3.30 3.01
C GLY A 103 -4.53 3.98 1.72
N TRP A 104 -3.23 4.03 1.49
CA TRP A 104 -2.67 4.67 0.30
C TRP A 104 -3.10 3.98 -1.01
N ALA A 105 -3.14 2.64 -1.04
CA ALA A 105 -3.60 1.90 -2.21
C ALA A 105 -5.12 2.07 -2.42
N GLY A 106 -5.90 2.15 -1.34
CA GLY A 106 -7.33 2.46 -1.38
C GLY A 106 -7.59 3.85 -1.93
N ARG A 107 -6.80 4.87 -1.54
CA ARG A 107 -6.90 6.23 -2.11
C ARG A 107 -6.53 6.25 -3.59
N TYR A 108 -5.48 5.52 -3.99
CA TYR A 108 -5.11 5.36 -5.39
C TYR A 108 -6.26 4.71 -6.20
N LEU A 109 -6.81 3.60 -5.73
CA LEU A 109 -7.91 2.92 -6.42
C LEU A 109 -9.16 3.80 -6.47
N ASN A 110 -9.47 4.56 -5.42
CA ASN A 110 -10.59 5.49 -5.40
C ASN A 110 -10.44 6.63 -6.43
N ASP A 111 -9.23 7.10 -6.65
CA ASP A 111 -8.95 8.08 -7.70
C ASP A 111 -9.16 7.48 -9.10
N GLN A 112 -8.66 6.28 -9.32
CA GLN A 112 -8.74 5.61 -10.62
C GLN A 112 -10.15 5.08 -10.96
N PHE A 113 -10.96 4.73 -9.96
CA PHE A 113 -12.27 4.09 -10.10
C PHE A 113 -13.33 4.87 -9.33
N THR A 114 -13.71 6.01 -9.89
CA THR A 114 -14.68 6.92 -9.28
C THR A 114 -16.05 6.26 -9.09
N ASN A 115 -16.75 6.65 -8.03
CA ASN A 115 -18.07 6.15 -7.63
C ASN A 115 -18.12 4.68 -7.18
N TYR A 116 -16.97 3.98 -7.12
CA TYR A 116 -16.98 2.63 -6.54
C TYR A 116 -17.61 2.66 -5.12
N PRO A 117 -18.50 1.70 -4.76
CA PRO A 117 -18.89 0.49 -5.47
C PRO A 117 -20.08 0.65 -6.46
N VAL A 118 -20.67 1.82 -6.56
CA VAL A 118 -21.83 2.05 -7.46
C VAL A 118 -21.38 1.99 -8.93
N GLY A 119 -22.11 1.19 -9.73
CA GLY A 119 -21.76 0.96 -11.12
C GLY A 119 -20.60 -0.03 -11.35
N TYR A 120 -20.19 -0.76 -10.33
CA TYR A 120 -19.20 -1.84 -10.42
C TYR A 120 -19.79 -3.18 -9.96
N PRO A 121 -19.29 -4.33 -10.51
CA PRO A 121 -18.45 -4.42 -11.69
C PRO A 121 -19.15 -3.91 -12.96
N ASN A 122 -18.38 -3.45 -13.96
CA ASN A 122 -18.91 -2.98 -15.25
C ASN A 122 -18.05 -3.52 -16.41
N THR A 123 -18.40 -3.17 -17.65
CA THR A 123 -17.72 -3.69 -18.85
C THR A 123 -16.26 -3.28 -18.94
N THR A 124 -15.88 -2.10 -18.41
CA THR A 124 -14.49 -1.61 -18.42
C THR A 124 -13.68 -2.19 -17.27
N MET A 125 -14.30 -2.37 -16.11
CA MET A 125 -13.69 -2.96 -14.90
C MET A 125 -14.62 -4.02 -14.29
N PRO A 126 -14.61 -5.24 -14.86
CA PRO A 126 -15.46 -6.35 -14.39
C PRO A 126 -14.88 -7.09 -13.17
N ASP A 127 -13.65 -6.73 -12.76
CA ASP A 127 -12.85 -7.49 -11.80
C ASP A 127 -12.64 -6.69 -10.51
N PRO A 128 -12.29 -7.34 -9.37
CA PRO A 128 -11.92 -6.64 -8.15
C PRO A 128 -10.79 -5.63 -8.40
N LEU A 129 -10.87 -4.45 -7.81
CA LEU A 129 -9.87 -3.40 -7.97
C LEU A 129 -8.55 -3.75 -7.31
N GLY A 130 -8.61 -4.31 -6.10
CA GLY A 130 -7.51 -4.86 -5.33
C GLY A 130 -7.86 -6.21 -4.72
N ILE A 131 -6.87 -7.09 -4.58
CA ILE A 131 -7.03 -8.42 -3.98
C ILE A 131 -5.94 -8.64 -2.93
N GLN A 132 -6.35 -9.01 -1.73
CA GLN A 132 -5.45 -9.55 -0.71
C GLN A 132 -5.64 -11.07 -0.61
N ILE A 133 -4.54 -11.82 -0.62
CA ILE A 133 -4.59 -13.24 -0.32
C ILE A 133 -4.50 -13.39 1.20
N GLY A 134 -5.59 -13.79 1.82
CA GLY A 134 -5.71 -13.89 3.27
C GLY A 134 -7.15 -13.89 3.75
N SER A 135 -7.37 -13.81 5.06
CA SER A 135 -8.70 -13.87 5.68
C SER A 135 -9.43 -12.52 5.74
N SER A 136 -8.71 -11.41 5.66
CA SER A 136 -9.28 -10.05 5.76
C SER A 136 -8.52 -9.07 4.87
N ALA A 137 -9.21 -8.09 4.32
CA ALA A 137 -8.59 -6.99 3.61
C ALA A 137 -7.94 -6.01 4.61
N SER A 138 -6.71 -5.59 4.31
CA SER A 138 -5.96 -4.66 5.14
C SER A 138 -6.43 -3.21 4.97
N LEU A 139 -6.01 -2.36 5.92
CA LEU A 139 -6.19 -0.91 5.84
C LEU A 139 -5.62 -0.33 4.52
N ALA A 140 -4.60 -0.95 3.92
CA ALA A 140 -4.03 -0.48 2.66
C ALA A 140 -5.07 -0.31 1.55
N PHE A 141 -6.10 -1.16 1.52
CA PHE A 141 -7.19 -1.12 0.53
C PHE A 141 -8.38 -0.26 0.95
N GLN A 142 -8.39 0.26 2.17
CA GLN A 142 -9.49 1.12 2.61
C GLN A 142 -9.41 2.46 1.87
N GLY A 143 -10.40 2.72 1.03
CA GLY A 143 -10.58 4.05 0.40
C GLY A 143 -11.16 5.07 1.37
N PRO A 144 -11.32 6.31 0.95
CA PRO A 144 -11.85 7.37 1.82
C PRO A 144 -13.24 7.09 2.40
N SER A 145 -14.06 6.34 1.68
CA SER A 145 -15.45 6.04 2.09
C SER A 145 -15.77 4.56 2.17
N VAL A 146 -15.11 3.74 1.35
CA VAL A 146 -15.39 2.30 1.21
C VAL A 146 -14.10 1.51 1.04
N ASN A 147 -14.14 0.21 1.32
CA ASN A 147 -13.02 -0.66 1.01
C ASN A 147 -12.95 -0.89 -0.51
N MET A 148 -11.79 -0.68 -1.10
CA MET A 148 -11.52 -0.77 -2.55
C MET A 148 -10.96 -2.13 -2.96
N GLY A 149 -10.72 -3.03 -2.02
CA GLY A 149 -10.20 -4.37 -2.25
C GLY A 149 -11.08 -5.44 -1.64
N ILE A 150 -10.81 -6.67 -2.00
CA ILE A 150 -11.40 -7.86 -1.39
C ILE A 150 -10.29 -8.77 -0.85
N SER A 151 -10.63 -9.63 0.10
CA SER A 151 -9.75 -10.71 0.53
C SER A 151 -10.25 -12.06 0.04
N ILE A 152 -9.30 -12.93 -0.34
CA ILE A 152 -9.57 -14.30 -0.74
C ILE A 152 -8.57 -15.24 -0.08
N SER A 153 -9.03 -16.36 0.44
CA SER A 153 -8.15 -17.41 0.98
C SER A 153 -7.80 -18.47 -0.08
N SER A 154 -8.62 -18.58 -1.12
CA SER A 154 -8.47 -19.55 -2.22
C SER A 154 -9.07 -18.97 -3.49
N ALA A 155 -8.49 -19.28 -4.63
CA ALA A 155 -9.04 -18.90 -5.93
C ALA A 155 -10.23 -19.77 -6.38
N THR A 156 -10.48 -20.90 -5.71
CA THR A 156 -11.50 -21.88 -6.09
C THR A 156 -12.63 -22.05 -5.09
N ASN A 157 -12.38 -21.75 -3.82
CA ASN A 157 -13.36 -21.93 -2.75
C ASN A 157 -13.91 -20.57 -2.30
N PHE A 158 -14.93 -20.09 -3.00
CA PHE A 158 -15.75 -18.97 -2.55
C PHE A 158 -17.02 -19.48 -1.89
N TYR A 159 -17.33 -18.95 -0.71
CA TYR A 159 -18.66 -19.11 -0.14
C TYR A 159 -19.64 -18.34 -1.02
N ASN A 160 -20.62 -19.05 -1.61
CA ASN A 160 -21.77 -18.42 -2.23
C ASN A 160 -22.55 -17.68 -1.14
N LEU A 161 -22.29 -16.42 -0.96
CA LEU A 161 -23.19 -15.54 -0.23
C LEU A 161 -24.51 -15.53 -0.99
N ILE A 162 -25.58 -15.76 -0.25
CA ILE A 162 -26.95 -15.99 -0.70
C ILE A 162 -27.28 -15.23 -1.99
N ASN A 163 -27.63 -15.97 -3.05
CA ASN A 163 -28.16 -15.39 -4.28
C ASN A 163 -29.47 -14.68 -3.97
N GLY A 164 -29.45 -13.38 -4.04
CA GLY A 164 -30.51 -12.50 -4.41
C GLY A 164 -31.77 -12.47 -3.56
N ILE A 165 -31.96 -11.36 -2.86
CA ILE A 165 -33.26 -10.71 -2.78
C ILE A 165 -33.03 -9.29 -3.26
N ASP A 166 -33.52 -8.94 -4.44
CA ASP A 166 -33.49 -7.57 -4.98
C ASP A 166 -34.72 -6.76 -4.46
N ASP A 167 -35.24 -7.09 -3.27
CA ASP A 167 -36.34 -6.31 -2.67
C ASP A 167 -35.84 -4.92 -2.32
N PRO A 168 -36.59 -3.87 -2.66
CA PRO A 168 -36.21 -2.51 -2.30
C PRO A 168 -36.08 -2.37 -0.77
N ALA A 169 -34.97 -1.84 -0.31
CA ALA A 169 -34.79 -1.55 1.10
C ALA A 169 -35.65 -0.32 1.51
N PRO A 170 -36.18 -0.27 2.74
CA PRO A 170 -36.94 0.89 3.21
C PRO A 170 -36.14 2.19 3.06
N ALA A 171 -36.80 3.30 2.73
CA ALA A 171 -36.17 4.64 2.62
C ALA A 171 -35.83 5.23 3.99
N THR A 172 -35.00 4.53 4.75
CA THR A 172 -34.51 4.89 6.10
C THR A 172 -33.01 4.74 6.19
N LYS A 173 -32.35 5.29 7.21
CA LYS A 173 -30.90 5.09 7.44
C LYS A 173 -30.55 3.60 7.54
N ALA A 174 -31.37 2.80 8.22
CA ALA A 174 -31.18 1.35 8.30
C ALA A 174 -31.39 0.66 6.95
N GLY A 175 -32.37 1.10 6.17
CA GLY A 175 -32.60 0.62 4.81
C GLY A 175 -31.46 0.95 3.85
N ASN A 176 -30.87 2.14 3.95
CA ASN A 176 -29.68 2.51 3.17
C ASN A 176 -28.46 1.64 3.52
N ALA A 177 -28.25 1.35 4.81
CA ALA A 177 -27.21 0.44 5.26
C ALA A 177 -27.46 -1.00 4.74
N LEU A 178 -28.71 -1.48 4.77
CA LEU A 178 -29.11 -2.77 4.24
C LEU A 178 -28.88 -2.84 2.71
N GLN A 179 -29.21 -1.80 1.99
CA GLN A 179 -28.99 -1.70 0.54
C GLN A 179 -27.49 -1.75 0.20
N TYR A 180 -26.66 -1.07 0.99
CA TYR A 180 -25.20 -1.12 0.84
C TYR A 180 -24.65 -2.55 1.08
N VAL A 181 -25.08 -3.21 2.16
CA VAL A 181 -24.66 -4.60 2.46
C VAL A 181 -25.07 -5.55 1.33
N ARG A 182 -26.28 -5.41 0.79
CA ARG A 182 -26.76 -6.19 -0.36
C ARG A 182 -25.94 -5.94 -1.62
N LEU A 183 -25.58 -4.67 -1.90
CA LEU A 183 -24.73 -4.31 -3.03
C LEU A 183 -23.35 -4.99 -2.91
N VAL A 184 -22.71 -4.92 -1.75
CA VAL A 184 -21.41 -5.55 -1.50
C VAL A 184 -21.49 -7.07 -1.62
N ALA A 185 -22.56 -7.69 -1.11
CA ALA A 185 -22.78 -9.15 -1.24
C ALA A 185 -22.96 -9.57 -2.71
N LYS A 186 -23.74 -8.82 -3.50
CA LYS A 186 -23.93 -9.06 -4.93
C LYS A 186 -22.62 -8.92 -5.71
N GLN A 187 -21.84 -7.89 -5.43
CA GLN A 187 -20.51 -7.70 -6.04
C GLN A 187 -19.56 -8.85 -5.68
N SER A 188 -19.57 -9.29 -4.42
CA SER A 188 -18.73 -10.41 -3.97
C SER A 188 -19.04 -11.69 -4.75
N ASN A 189 -20.30 -11.99 -5.04
CA ASN A 189 -20.69 -13.12 -5.86
C ASN A 189 -20.23 -12.97 -7.32
N GLN A 190 -20.37 -11.78 -7.90
CA GLN A 190 -19.90 -11.50 -9.27
C GLN A 190 -18.38 -11.63 -9.37
N TYR A 191 -17.64 -11.08 -8.40
CA TYR A 191 -16.18 -11.20 -8.35
C TYR A 191 -15.72 -12.64 -8.12
N SER A 192 -16.45 -13.43 -7.32
CA SER A 192 -16.19 -14.86 -7.12
C SER A 192 -16.20 -15.62 -8.45
N THR A 193 -17.22 -15.40 -9.27
CA THR A 193 -17.31 -16.02 -10.61
C THR A 193 -16.13 -15.61 -11.50
N ARG A 194 -15.77 -14.33 -11.50
CA ARG A 194 -14.63 -13.81 -12.28
C ARG A 194 -13.31 -14.41 -11.84
N ILE A 195 -13.06 -14.48 -10.54
CA ILE A 195 -11.83 -15.04 -9.96
C ILE A 195 -11.72 -16.53 -10.28
N SER A 196 -12.80 -17.28 -10.09
CA SER A 196 -12.84 -18.72 -10.40
C SER A 196 -12.59 -18.99 -11.88
N ALA A 197 -13.22 -18.22 -12.79
CA ALA A 197 -12.99 -18.31 -14.22
C ALA A 197 -11.54 -17.99 -14.60
N ALA A 198 -10.96 -16.93 -14.04
CA ALA A 198 -9.58 -16.57 -14.26
C ALA A 198 -8.61 -17.66 -13.78
N ALA A 199 -8.86 -18.23 -12.60
CA ALA A 199 -8.06 -19.34 -12.08
C ALA A 199 -8.15 -20.60 -12.94
N ALA A 200 -9.34 -20.93 -13.45
CA ALA A 200 -9.57 -22.08 -14.33
C ALA A 200 -8.93 -21.91 -15.72
N ALA A 201 -8.78 -20.68 -16.20
CA ALA A 201 -8.13 -20.39 -17.48
C ALA A 201 -6.62 -20.68 -17.49
N VAL A 202 -6.01 -20.94 -16.31
CA VAL A 202 -4.57 -21.20 -16.18
C VAL A 202 -4.34 -22.55 -15.47
N PRO A 203 -4.48 -23.66 -16.17
CA PRO A 203 -4.38 -25.00 -15.59
C PRO A 203 -2.95 -25.35 -15.19
N THR A 204 -1.94 -24.77 -15.85
CA THR A 204 -0.53 -25.08 -15.63
C THR A 204 0.24 -23.82 -15.24
N GLN A 205 1.09 -23.96 -14.23
CA GLN A 205 1.99 -22.92 -13.73
C GLN A 205 3.39 -23.51 -13.49
N GLY A 206 4.37 -22.64 -13.29
CA GLY A 206 5.72 -23.00 -12.88
C GLY A 206 5.75 -23.75 -11.54
N THR A 207 6.92 -24.29 -11.22
CA THR A 207 7.15 -25.00 -9.96
C THR A 207 7.38 -23.99 -8.84
N TYR A 208 6.64 -24.15 -7.74
CA TYR A 208 6.81 -23.38 -6.51
C TYR A 208 7.32 -24.27 -5.38
N PRO A 209 8.11 -23.72 -4.44
CA PRO A 209 8.55 -24.49 -3.27
C PRO A 209 7.35 -24.94 -2.44
N THR A 210 7.41 -26.19 -1.96
CA THR A 210 6.39 -26.75 -1.07
C THR A 210 6.58 -26.24 0.37
N SER A 211 5.51 -26.28 1.18
CA SER A 211 5.54 -25.84 2.59
C SER A 211 6.00 -24.38 2.77
N ASN A 212 5.66 -23.55 1.79
CA ASN A 212 5.96 -22.12 1.78
C ASN A 212 4.68 -21.33 1.49
N THR A 213 4.05 -20.82 2.53
CA THR A 213 2.76 -20.11 2.45
C THR A 213 2.83 -18.85 1.57
N LEU A 214 3.98 -18.17 1.51
CA LEU A 214 4.17 -17.04 0.59
C LEU A 214 4.18 -17.50 -0.87
N ALA A 215 4.84 -18.62 -1.14
CA ALA A 215 4.86 -19.21 -2.47
C ALA A 215 3.45 -19.62 -2.95
N ASP A 216 2.65 -20.21 -2.06
CA ASP A 216 1.25 -20.57 -2.34
C ASP A 216 0.41 -19.33 -2.67
N GLN A 217 0.56 -18.24 -1.92
CA GLN A 217 -0.12 -16.98 -2.16
C GLN A 217 0.30 -16.37 -3.51
N LEU A 218 1.61 -16.29 -3.79
CA LEU A 218 2.15 -15.74 -5.04
C LEU A 218 1.73 -16.57 -6.25
N LYS A 219 1.62 -17.88 -6.11
CA LYS A 219 1.09 -18.78 -7.13
C LYS A 219 -0.35 -18.44 -7.51
N ILE A 220 -1.20 -18.15 -6.51
CA ILE A 220 -2.58 -17.67 -6.75
C ILE A 220 -2.54 -16.34 -7.52
N VAL A 221 -1.73 -15.39 -7.09
CA VAL A 221 -1.59 -14.07 -7.74
C VAL A 221 -1.17 -14.21 -9.21
N ALA A 222 -0.13 -14.99 -9.51
CA ALA A 222 0.32 -15.21 -10.90
C ALA A 222 -0.79 -15.81 -11.77
N ARG A 223 -1.54 -16.79 -11.23
CA ARG A 223 -2.68 -17.42 -11.89
C ARG A 223 -3.77 -16.41 -12.23
N LEU A 224 -4.15 -15.55 -11.29
CA LEU A 224 -5.20 -14.56 -11.49
C LEU A 224 -4.80 -13.49 -12.51
N ILE A 225 -3.55 -13.02 -12.48
CA ILE A 225 -3.03 -12.06 -13.46
C ILE A 225 -3.02 -12.68 -14.87
N LYS A 226 -2.51 -13.91 -15.02
CA LYS A 226 -2.49 -14.62 -16.31
C LYS A 226 -3.89 -14.95 -16.80
N GLY A 227 -4.81 -15.27 -15.90
CA GLY A 227 -6.22 -15.54 -16.20
C GLY A 227 -7.01 -14.30 -16.66
N GLY A 228 -6.35 -13.14 -16.74
CA GLY A 228 -6.88 -11.95 -17.39
C GLY A 228 -7.61 -10.98 -16.46
N LEU A 229 -7.49 -11.13 -15.13
CA LEU A 229 -8.04 -10.12 -14.22
C LEU A 229 -7.38 -8.75 -14.45
N LYS A 230 -8.18 -7.71 -14.46
CA LYS A 230 -7.76 -6.30 -14.56
C LYS A 230 -7.37 -5.69 -13.20
N THR A 231 -7.37 -6.49 -12.14
CA THR A 231 -6.96 -6.10 -10.78
C THR A 231 -5.60 -5.42 -10.80
N ARG A 232 -5.50 -4.25 -10.16
CA ARG A 232 -4.31 -3.39 -10.18
C ARG A 232 -3.30 -3.70 -9.08
N VAL A 233 -3.79 -4.03 -7.88
CA VAL A 233 -2.96 -4.22 -6.68
C VAL A 233 -3.29 -5.55 -6.03
N TYR A 234 -2.26 -6.35 -5.79
CA TYR A 234 -2.34 -7.58 -4.99
C TYR A 234 -1.51 -7.42 -3.73
N MET A 235 -1.96 -8.01 -2.64
CA MET A 235 -1.24 -8.04 -1.39
C MET A 235 -1.17 -9.46 -0.84
N VAL A 236 0.03 -9.84 -0.44
CA VAL A 236 0.34 -11.12 0.21
C VAL A 236 1.17 -10.87 1.47
N SER A 237 1.24 -11.83 2.38
CA SER A 237 1.98 -11.65 3.63
C SER A 237 2.70 -12.91 4.06
N MET A 238 3.80 -12.70 4.79
CA MET A 238 4.59 -13.74 5.44
C MET A 238 4.90 -13.29 6.86
N GLY A 239 4.51 -14.07 7.85
CA GLY A 239 4.78 -13.81 9.27
C GLY A 239 6.05 -14.49 9.78
N GLY A 240 6.34 -14.27 11.06
CA GLY A 240 7.43 -14.92 11.79
C GLY A 240 8.69 -14.06 11.96
N PHE A 241 8.67 -12.80 11.49
CA PHE A 241 9.83 -11.90 11.56
C PHE A 241 10.09 -11.30 12.94
N ASP A 242 9.20 -11.53 13.91
CA ASP A 242 9.38 -11.08 15.30
C ASP A 242 10.38 -11.96 16.07
N THR A 243 11.64 -11.90 15.67
CA THR A 243 12.74 -12.75 16.14
C THR A 243 13.47 -12.17 17.36
N HIS A 244 12.74 -11.95 18.46
CA HIS A 244 13.34 -11.51 19.73
C HIS A 244 14.27 -12.53 20.36
N SER A 245 14.14 -13.81 20.01
CA SER A 245 14.96 -14.90 20.52
C SER A 245 15.14 -16.00 19.48
N ALA A 246 16.18 -16.81 19.66
CA ALA A 246 16.47 -17.96 18.81
C ALA A 246 16.41 -17.63 17.30
N GLN A 247 16.86 -16.42 16.93
CA GLN A 247 16.90 -15.96 15.54
C GLN A 247 17.83 -16.83 14.69
N THR A 248 18.94 -17.26 15.29
CA THR A 248 19.94 -18.13 14.66
C THR A 248 20.24 -19.34 15.52
N ASN A 249 20.81 -20.37 14.90
CA ASN A 249 21.43 -21.51 15.60
C ASN A 249 22.88 -21.18 15.99
N THR A 250 23.63 -22.18 16.48
CA THR A 250 25.09 -22.07 16.76
C THR A 250 25.86 -21.67 15.49
N ASP A 251 25.50 -22.24 14.32
CA ASP A 251 25.88 -21.69 13.04
C ASP A 251 24.90 -20.57 12.71
N THR A 252 25.35 -19.33 12.86
CA THR A 252 24.53 -18.12 12.72
C THR A 252 23.97 -17.89 11.33
N SER A 253 24.45 -18.62 10.32
CA SER A 253 23.88 -18.62 8.96
C SER A 253 22.64 -19.53 8.83
N THR A 254 22.24 -20.20 9.90
CA THR A 254 21.09 -21.11 9.97
C THR A 254 20.15 -20.70 11.12
N GLY A 255 18.96 -21.27 11.17
CA GLY A 255 17.96 -20.99 12.20
C GLY A 255 16.69 -20.33 11.66
N ASN A 256 15.93 -19.70 12.55
CA ASN A 256 14.61 -19.17 12.20
C ASN A 256 14.67 -18.08 11.13
N HIS A 257 15.56 -17.10 11.28
CA HIS A 257 15.70 -16.01 10.31
C HIS A 257 16.21 -16.51 8.95
N ALA A 258 17.17 -17.45 8.96
CA ALA A 258 17.66 -18.08 7.72
C ALA A 258 16.52 -18.79 6.96
N THR A 259 15.62 -19.48 7.68
CA THR A 259 14.44 -20.12 7.09
C THR A 259 13.48 -19.09 6.48
N LEU A 260 13.26 -17.95 7.15
CA LEU A 260 12.46 -16.86 6.60
C LEU A 260 13.09 -16.26 5.36
N MET A 261 14.40 -16.00 5.36
CA MET A 261 15.13 -15.51 4.19
C MET A 261 15.05 -16.48 3.00
N GLN A 262 15.21 -17.76 3.25
CA GLN A 262 15.06 -18.78 2.22
C GLN A 262 13.65 -18.80 1.64
N ARG A 263 12.62 -18.86 2.50
CA ARG A 263 11.21 -18.88 2.06
C ARG A 263 10.85 -17.65 1.23
N LEU A 264 11.27 -16.46 1.66
CA LEU A 264 11.07 -15.23 0.91
C LEU A 264 11.76 -15.30 -0.46
N SER A 265 13.05 -15.65 -0.46
CA SER A 265 13.87 -15.70 -1.67
C SER A 265 13.35 -16.71 -2.69
N ASP A 266 13.02 -17.92 -2.24
CA ASP A 266 12.55 -18.98 -3.11
C ASP A 266 11.15 -18.68 -3.66
N ALA A 267 10.26 -18.12 -2.84
CA ALA A 267 8.91 -17.76 -3.27
C ALA A 267 8.92 -16.63 -4.32
N VAL A 268 9.71 -15.57 -4.10
CA VAL A 268 9.81 -14.45 -5.03
C VAL A 268 10.49 -14.87 -6.34
N LYS A 269 11.52 -15.71 -6.26
CA LYS A 269 12.18 -16.24 -7.46
C LYS A 269 11.22 -17.13 -8.26
N ALA A 270 10.53 -18.07 -7.63
CA ALA A 270 9.56 -18.93 -8.29
C ALA A 270 8.42 -18.13 -8.93
N PHE A 271 7.93 -17.09 -8.24
CA PHE A 271 6.94 -16.17 -8.79
C PHE A 271 7.44 -15.46 -10.05
N GLN A 272 8.66 -14.89 -10.01
CA GLN A 272 9.24 -14.21 -11.18
C GLN A 272 9.43 -15.15 -12.37
N ASP A 273 9.87 -16.39 -12.11
CA ASP A 273 10.03 -17.41 -13.15
C ASP A 273 8.68 -17.84 -13.75
N ASP A 274 7.66 -18.00 -12.92
CA ASP A 274 6.31 -18.32 -13.37
C ASP A 274 5.72 -17.18 -14.22
N LEU A 275 5.88 -15.91 -13.79
CA LEU A 275 5.47 -14.76 -14.60
C LEU A 275 6.15 -14.74 -15.97
N GLN A 276 7.43 -15.11 -16.04
CA GLN A 276 8.19 -15.22 -17.29
C GLN A 276 7.63 -16.36 -18.14
N GLY A 277 7.47 -17.56 -17.57
CA GLY A 277 6.90 -18.72 -18.26
C GLY A 277 5.48 -18.49 -18.78
N LEU A 278 4.69 -17.70 -18.05
CA LEU A 278 3.35 -17.30 -18.43
C LEU A 278 3.32 -16.12 -19.44
N GLY A 279 4.46 -15.49 -19.74
CA GLY A 279 4.59 -14.37 -20.68
C GLY A 279 3.93 -13.07 -20.20
N ILE A 280 3.91 -12.83 -18.87
CA ILE A 280 3.26 -11.66 -18.26
C ILE A 280 4.19 -10.84 -17.34
N GLU A 281 5.49 -11.18 -17.29
CA GLU A 281 6.44 -10.55 -16.35
C GLU A 281 6.55 -9.04 -16.53
N ASP A 282 6.43 -8.52 -17.74
CA ASP A 282 6.49 -7.09 -18.05
C ASP A 282 5.31 -6.27 -17.51
N ARG A 283 4.27 -6.93 -17.05
CA ARG A 283 3.08 -6.31 -16.49
C ARG A 283 3.09 -6.21 -14.97
N VAL A 284 4.07 -6.84 -14.30
CA VAL A 284 4.09 -7.03 -12.86
C VAL A 284 5.33 -6.39 -12.25
N LEU A 285 5.11 -5.57 -11.25
CA LEU A 285 6.12 -5.05 -10.33
C LEU A 285 5.81 -5.58 -8.93
N GLY A 286 6.82 -6.03 -8.21
CA GLY A 286 6.66 -6.44 -6.82
C GLY A 286 7.46 -5.54 -5.87
N MET A 287 7.02 -5.45 -4.62
CA MET A 287 7.78 -4.82 -3.54
C MET A 287 7.59 -5.56 -2.23
N THR A 288 8.61 -5.53 -1.35
CA THR A 288 8.54 -6.01 0.02
C THR A 288 8.49 -4.84 1.00
N PHE A 289 7.86 -5.00 2.16
CA PHE A 289 8.01 -4.10 3.29
C PHE A 289 7.85 -4.85 4.61
N SER A 290 8.40 -4.30 5.68
CA SER A 290 8.16 -4.69 7.06
C SER A 290 7.78 -3.46 7.85
N GLU A 291 6.95 -3.59 8.88
CA GLU A 291 6.40 -2.47 9.64
C GLU A 291 7.48 -1.63 10.37
N PHE A 292 8.61 -2.25 10.66
CA PHE A 292 9.85 -1.62 11.16
C PHE A 292 11.03 -2.57 10.97
N GLY A 293 12.26 -2.09 11.25
CA GLY A 293 13.47 -2.88 11.30
C GLY A 293 13.82 -3.34 12.72
N ARG A 294 15.07 -3.73 12.91
CA ARG A 294 15.60 -4.19 14.19
C ARG A 294 16.76 -3.30 14.66
N ARG A 295 17.04 -3.36 15.97
CA ARG A 295 18.18 -2.65 16.58
C ARG A 295 19.48 -3.08 15.93
N ILE A 296 20.47 -2.16 15.97
CA ILE A 296 21.82 -2.45 15.47
C ILE A 296 22.42 -3.61 16.24
N LYS A 297 22.30 -3.59 17.56
CA LYS A 297 22.87 -4.61 18.44
C LYS A 297 21.91 -5.78 18.67
N SER A 298 22.45 -6.98 18.69
CA SER A 298 21.70 -8.17 19.13
C SER A 298 21.46 -8.16 20.63
N ASN A 299 20.46 -8.90 21.07
CA ASN A 299 20.15 -9.11 22.48
C ASN A 299 20.78 -10.40 23.02
N ALA A 300 20.64 -10.63 24.33
CA ALA A 300 21.20 -11.82 25.02
C ALA A 300 20.46 -13.13 24.69
N SER A 301 19.25 -13.04 24.09
CA SER A 301 18.42 -14.19 23.73
C SER A 301 18.69 -14.70 22.30
N THR A 302 19.83 -14.33 21.70
CA THR A 302 20.17 -14.69 20.32
C THR A 302 19.12 -14.18 19.32
N GLY A 303 18.72 -12.92 19.50
CA GLY A 303 17.71 -12.24 18.69
C GLY A 303 17.94 -10.74 18.63
N THR A 304 16.92 -10.00 18.23
CA THR A 304 16.97 -8.55 18.08
C THR A 304 15.67 -7.89 18.57
N ASP A 305 15.81 -6.72 19.17
CA ASP A 305 14.67 -5.91 19.60
C ASP A 305 14.18 -5.00 18.48
N HIS A 306 12.94 -4.48 18.62
CA HIS A 306 12.33 -3.58 17.63
C HIS A 306 13.21 -2.37 17.38
N GLY A 307 13.41 -2.04 16.11
CA GLY A 307 14.22 -0.93 15.65
C GLY A 307 13.51 -0.14 14.54
N ALA A 308 14.20 0.82 13.93
CA ALA A 308 13.59 1.79 13.03
C ALA A 308 13.57 1.31 11.57
N ALA A 309 14.63 1.56 10.81
CA ALA A 309 14.66 1.35 9.37
C ALA A 309 15.09 -0.07 8.98
N ALA A 310 14.58 -0.53 7.84
CA ALA A 310 14.92 -1.81 7.22
C ALA A 310 15.10 -1.66 5.71
N PRO A 311 15.83 -2.58 5.03
CA PRO A 311 15.87 -2.59 3.59
C PRO A 311 14.53 -3.03 2.99
N MET A 312 14.22 -2.50 1.80
CA MET A 312 13.11 -2.95 0.94
C MET A 312 13.66 -3.48 -0.37
N PHE A 313 12.96 -4.45 -0.94
CA PHE A 313 13.18 -4.90 -2.31
C PHE A 313 12.05 -4.44 -3.22
N VAL A 314 12.42 -3.97 -4.43
CA VAL A 314 11.50 -3.77 -5.54
C VAL A 314 11.97 -4.67 -6.67
N PHE A 315 11.08 -5.48 -7.25
CA PHE A 315 11.48 -6.50 -8.22
C PHE A 315 10.53 -6.60 -9.42
N GLY A 316 11.05 -7.12 -10.51
CA GLY A 316 10.38 -7.28 -11.80
C GLY A 316 11.29 -6.86 -12.96
N THR A 317 10.86 -7.07 -14.21
CA THR A 317 11.65 -6.74 -15.40
C THR A 317 11.80 -5.23 -15.65
N LYS A 318 10.95 -4.41 -15.05
CA LYS A 318 10.94 -2.96 -15.25
C LYS A 318 11.57 -2.18 -14.10
N VAL A 319 12.22 -2.85 -13.15
CA VAL A 319 13.00 -2.14 -12.12
C VAL A 319 14.25 -1.51 -12.75
N ASN A 320 14.69 -0.40 -12.17
CA ASN A 320 16.05 0.09 -12.38
C ASN A 320 16.94 -0.68 -11.41
N PRO A 321 17.76 -1.64 -11.87
CA PRO A 321 18.46 -2.57 -10.96
C PRO A 321 19.52 -1.86 -10.11
N GLY A 322 20.01 -2.55 -9.07
CA GLY A 322 21.08 -2.09 -8.21
C GLY A 322 20.63 -1.67 -6.82
N VAL A 323 21.40 -0.80 -6.17
CA VAL A 323 21.19 -0.35 -4.79
C VAL A 323 20.83 1.15 -4.76
N SER A 324 19.78 1.51 -4.00
CA SER A 324 19.48 2.89 -3.63
C SER A 324 20.01 3.14 -2.22
N GLY A 325 20.73 4.24 -2.03
CA GLY A 325 21.34 4.60 -0.75
C GLY A 325 22.66 3.89 -0.51
N VAL A 326 23.19 4.07 0.69
CA VAL A 326 24.43 3.48 1.18
C VAL A 326 24.14 2.55 2.35
N ASN A 327 25.09 1.71 2.73
CA ASN A 327 24.93 0.91 3.94
C ASN A 327 24.69 1.81 5.17
N PRO A 328 23.84 1.39 6.11
CA PRO A 328 23.68 2.11 7.36
C PRO A 328 25.01 2.18 8.13
N THR A 329 25.32 3.34 8.70
CA THR A 329 26.49 3.48 9.57
C THR A 329 26.28 2.67 10.85
N ILE A 330 27.23 1.80 11.16
CA ILE A 330 27.25 1.01 12.39
C ILE A 330 28.35 1.56 13.30
N PRO A 331 28.00 2.26 14.41
CA PRO A 331 29.00 2.78 15.35
C PRO A 331 29.79 1.65 16.02
N THR A 332 31.08 1.83 16.20
CA THR A 332 31.92 0.91 17.00
C THR A 332 31.47 0.82 18.46
N THR A 333 30.79 1.86 18.93
CA THR A 333 30.25 1.98 20.30
C THR A 333 28.72 1.72 20.34
N ALA A 334 28.16 0.98 19.36
CA ALA A 334 26.73 0.71 19.31
C ALA A 334 26.23 0.13 20.63
N THR A 335 25.10 0.66 21.11
CA THR A 335 24.39 0.24 22.31
C THR A 335 23.13 -0.54 21.96
N VAL A 336 22.48 -1.14 22.94
CA VAL A 336 21.21 -1.87 22.77
C VAL A 336 20.05 -0.96 22.34
N ASN A 337 20.19 0.35 22.51
CA ASN A 337 19.15 1.32 22.15
C ASN A 337 19.34 1.94 20.75
N ASP A 338 20.47 1.65 20.09
CA ASP A 338 20.77 2.27 18.80
C ASP A 338 19.95 1.65 17.68
N ASN A 339 19.35 2.53 16.89
CA ASN A 339 18.57 2.21 15.73
C ASN A 339 19.35 2.45 14.43
N ILE A 340 18.95 1.78 13.37
CA ILE A 340 19.35 2.15 12.02
C ILE A 340 18.60 3.43 11.64
N PRO A 341 19.31 4.56 11.40
CA PRO A 341 18.66 5.77 10.93
C PRO A 341 18.13 5.55 9.52
N MET A 342 16.93 6.09 9.24
CA MET A 342 16.38 6.01 7.89
C MET A 342 17.17 6.88 6.92
N GLN A 343 17.35 6.39 5.69
CA GLN A 343 17.84 7.18 4.55
C GLN A 343 16.69 7.62 3.65
N PHE A 344 15.68 6.77 3.51
CA PHE A 344 14.52 7.03 2.68
C PHE A 344 13.24 6.85 3.49
N ASP A 345 12.32 7.79 3.29
CA ASP A 345 10.95 7.62 3.75
C ASP A 345 10.25 6.55 2.89
N PHE A 346 9.54 5.59 3.51
CA PHE A 346 8.85 4.54 2.77
C PHE A 346 7.81 5.11 1.79
N ARG A 347 7.25 6.28 2.10
CA ARG A 347 6.30 6.98 1.23
C ARG A 347 6.94 7.46 -0.07
N SER A 348 8.26 7.69 -0.07
CA SER A 348 9.03 7.95 -1.30
C SER A 348 9.07 6.72 -2.22
N VAL A 349 9.12 5.51 -1.63
CA VAL A 349 9.03 4.26 -2.42
C VAL A 349 7.64 4.13 -3.05
N TYR A 350 6.57 4.35 -2.27
CA TYR A 350 5.19 4.29 -2.76
C TYR A 350 4.92 5.33 -3.84
N SER A 351 5.32 6.58 -3.60
CA SER A 351 5.20 7.69 -4.56
C SER A 351 5.92 7.39 -5.87
N SER A 352 7.14 6.85 -5.78
CA SER A 352 7.91 6.47 -6.98
C SER A 352 7.23 5.38 -7.79
N ILE A 353 6.62 4.39 -7.15
CA ILE A 353 5.87 3.32 -7.81
C ILE A 353 4.59 3.89 -8.44
N LEU A 354 3.82 4.69 -7.70
CA LEU A 354 2.60 5.30 -8.23
C LEU A 354 2.89 6.16 -9.45
N GLN A 355 3.93 6.99 -9.41
CA GLN A 355 4.30 7.87 -10.51
C GLN A 355 4.90 7.11 -11.69
N ASN A 356 5.93 6.29 -11.47
CA ASN A 356 6.70 5.69 -12.55
C ASN A 356 6.07 4.40 -13.09
N TRP A 357 5.43 3.62 -12.22
CA TRP A 357 4.79 2.37 -12.63
C TRP A 357 3.32 2.55 -13.04
N PHE A 358 2.56 3.31 -12.28
CA PHE A 358 1.14 3.53 -12.58
C PHE A 358 0.85 4.81 -13.34
N CYS A 359 1.86 5.65 -13.60
CA CYS A 359 1.74 6.91 -14.33
C CYS A 359 0.80 7.93 -13.66
N VAL A 360 0.77 7.92 -12.34
CA VAL A 360 0.03 8.93 -11.57
C VAL A 360 0.75 10.27 -11.71
N ASP A 361 0.04 11.31 -12.10
CA ASP A 361 0.59 12.66 -12.21
C ASP A 361 0.87 13.26 -10.81
N ASN A 362 1.71 14.30 -10.77
CA ASN A 362 2.16 14.89 -9.50
C ASN A 362 1.00 15.44 -8.64
N THR A 363 -0.02 16.02 -9.25
CA THR A 363 -1.15 16.61 -8.50
C THR A 363 -2.00 15.52 -7.87
N THR A 364 -2.28 14.46 -8.62
CA THR A 364 -3.00 13.28 -8.15
C THR A 364 -2.17 12.53 -7.09
N LEU A 365 -0.84 12.44 -7.30
CA LEU A 365 0.06 11.79 -6.36
C LEU A 365 0.06 12.48 -4.98
N GLU A 366 0.10 13.81 -4.95
CA GLU A 366 -0.01 14.60 -3.71
C GLU A 366 -1.35 14.33 -3.00
N THR A 367 -2.44 14.19 -3.75
CA THR A 367 -3.75 13.84 -3.18
C THR A 367 -3.78 12.42 -2.59
N ILE A 368 -3.15 11.46 -3.25
CA ILE A 368 -3.10 10.06 -2.79
C ILE A 368 -2.18 9.92 -1.58
N MET A 369 -1.01 10.53 -1.62
CA MET A 369 0.02 10.41 -0.59
C MET A 369 -0.13 11.45 0.52
N LEU A 370 -1.03 12.44 0.35
CA LEU A 370 -1.32 13.54 1.26
C LEU A 370 -0.20 14.58 1.41
N GLN A 371 0.98 14.27 0.88
CA GLN A 371 2.18 15.11 0.86
C GLN A 371 3.01 14.79 -0.39
N ASN A 372 3.99 15.64 -0.70
CA ASN A 372 4.99 15.38 -1.72
C ASN A 372 6.20 14.66 -1.13
N PHE A 373 6.58 13.55 -1.76
CA PHE A 373 7.75 12.76 -1.37
C PHE A 373 8.78 12.69 -2.49
N GLN A 374 10.05 12.51 -2.09
CA GLN A 374 11.17 12.37 -3.02
C GLN A 374 10.92 11.18 -3.96
N GLN A 375 11.21 11.39 -5.25
CA GLN A 375 11.18 10.30 -6.24
C GLN A 375 12.53 9.58 -6.29
N LEU A 376 12.51 8.26 -6.21
CA LEU A 376 13.70 7.42 -6.07
C LEU A 376 14.14 6.73 -7.37
N GLY A 377 13.43 6.90 -8.47
CA GLY A 377 13.77 6.27 -9.75
C GLY A 377 13.85 4.75 -9.69
N LEU A 378 12.94 4.09 -8.98
CA LEU A 378 13.00 2.65 -8.68
C LEU A 378 12.67 1.76 -9.87
N CYS A 379 11.88 2.23 -10.80
CA CYS A 379 11.51 1.51 -12.00
C CYS A 379 11.62 2.42 -13.23
N ALA A 380 11.87 1.80 -14.38
CA ALA A 380 11.87 2.52 -15.64
C ALA A 380 10.51 3.21 -15.82
N ASN A 381 10.54 4.48 -16.21
CA ASN A 381 9.37 5.18 -16.71
C ASN A 381 8.86 4.39 -17.92
N GLY A 382 8.02 3.40 -17.68
CA GLY A 382 7.47 2.56 -18.73
C GLY A 382 6.56 3.38 -19.59
N ASN A 383 7.13 4.14 -20.55
CA ASN A 383 6.37 4.97 -21.46
C ASN A 383 5.07 5.49 -20.82
N CYS A 384 5.21 6.23 -19.72
CA CYS A 384 4.12 7.05 -19.21
C CYS A 384 3.95 8.23 -20.21
N VAL A 385 3.87 7.87 -21.48
CA VAL A 385 3.30 8.76 -22.46
C VAL A 385 1.86 8.89 -21.97
N LEU A 386 1.48 10.10 -21.62
CA LEU A 386 0.10 10.53 -21.69
C LEU A 386 -0.32 10.31 -23.15
N THR A 387 -0.55 9.05 -23.53
CA THR A 387 -1.29 8.80 -24.76
C THR A 387 -2.67 9.35 -24.45
N ASN A 388 -2.99 10.44 -25.11
CA ASN A 388 -4.34 10.82 -25.41
C ASN A 388 -5.01 9.68 -26.20
N VAL A 389 -5.28 8.56 -25.52
CA VAL A 389 -6.29 7.61 -25.93
C VAL A 389 -7.52 8.07 -25.17
N ASP A 390 -8.46 8.62 -25.92
CA ASP A 390 -9.80 9.03 -25.53
C ASP A 390 -10.37 8.42 -24.25
N ASP A 391 -9.77 8.74 -23.12
CA ASP A 391 -10.50 8.92 -21.91
C ASP A 391 -11.19 10.27 -22.08
N ASN A 392 -12.48 10.25 -22.32
CA ASN A 392 -13.37 11.37 -22.12
C ASN A 392 -13.40 11.79 -20.62
N ARG A 393 -12.31 11.59 -19.91
CA ARG A 393 -11.94 12.33 -18.72
C ARG A 393 -11.40 13.65 -19.24
N ASN A 394 -12.22 14.68 -19.13
CA ASN A 394 -11.75 16.04 -19.31
C ASN A 394 -10.34 16.16 -18.73
N ALA A 395 -9.33 16.22 -19.59
CA ALA A 395 -7.96 16.46 -19.23
C ALA A 395 -7.92 17.78 -18.46
N GLY A 396 -7.68 17.70 -17.19
CA GLY A 396 -7.54 18.85 -16.35
C GLY A 396 -8.39 18.76 -15.11
N VAL A 397 -7.71 18.43 -14.03
CA VAL A 397 -7.98 18.99 -12.73
C VAL A 397 -8.92 18.17 -11.85
N THR A 398 -8.41 17.68 -10.72
CA THR A 398 -9.24 17.50 -9.54
C THR A 398 -9.88 18.85 -9.25
N LEU A 399 -11.12 18.97 -9.65
CA LEU A 399 -11.79 20.28 -9.67
C LEU A 399 -12.28 20.65 -8.30
N ILE A 400 -12.48 19.64 -7.41
CA ILE A 400 -12.96 19.88 -6.06
C ILE A 400 -12.50 18.79 -5.10
N SER A 401 -12.07 19.20 -3.92
CA SER A 401 -11.75 18.33 -2.77
C SER A 401 -12.06 19.09 -1.48
N ASN A 402 -12.10 18.38 -0.35
CA ASN A 402 -12.16 19.03 0.97
C ASN A 402 -11.17 18.35 1.94
N TYR A 403 -10.61 19.17 2.84
CA TYR A 403 -9.71 18.72 3.89
C TYR A 403 -9.93 19.56 5.17
N PRO A 404 -10.00 18.92 6.35
CA PRO A 404 -10.03 17.47 6.57
C PRO A 404 -11.29 16.79 6.01
N ASN A 405 -11.18 15.51 5.66
CA ASN A 405 -12.29 14.63 5.33
C ASN A 405 -11.94 13.20 5.79
N PRO A 406 -12.51 12.65 6.85
CA PRO A 406 -13.65 13.18 7.63
C PRO A 406 -13.36 14.49 8.38
N PHE A 407 -14.44 15.24 8.71
CA PHE A 407 -14.38 16.47 9.47
C PHE A 407 -15.49 16.52 10.54
N THR A 408 -15.30 17.36 11.57
CA THR A 408 -16.27 17.49 12.67
C THR A 408 -17.16 18.72 12.53
N SER A 409 -16.57 19.91 12.43
CA SER A 409 -17.30 21.19 12.35
C SER A 409 -16.99 21.95 11.07
N THR A 410 -15.71 22.03 10.70
CA THR A 410 -15.25 22.81 9.56
C THR A 410 -14.37 21.96 8.64
N THR A 411 -14.38 22.29 7.36
CA THR A 411 -13.46 21.73 6.35
C THR A 411 -13.15 22.78 5.30
N THR A 412 -11.95 22.76 4.75
CA THR A 412 -11.57 23.64 3.64
C THR A 412 -11.92 22.94 2.34
N ILE A 413 -12.76 23.55 1.53
CA ILE A 413 -13.07 23.10 0.17
C ILE A 413 -12.11 23.79 -0.79
N SER A 414 -11.32 22.97 -1.49
CA SER A 414 -10.38 23.43 -2.54
C SER A 414 -10.95 23.10 -3.90
N PHE A 415 -10.91 24.04 -4.83
CA PHE A 415 -11.33 23.80 -6.22
C PHE A 415 -10.46 24.55 -7.22
N THR A 416 -10.44 24.04 -8.45
CA THR A 416 -9.73 24.66 -9.56
C THR A 416 -10.72 24.98 -10.66
N THR A 417 -10.67 26.19 -11.20
CA THR A 417 -11.52 26.67 -12.28
C THR A 417 -10.71 27.13 -13.48
N LYS A 418 -11.25 26.94 -14.67
CA LYS A 418 -10.70 27.48 -15.93
C LYS A 418 -11.09 28.94 -16.17
N GLY A 419 -11.77 29.56 -15.21
CA GLY A 419 -12.37 30.88 -15.30
C GLY A 419 -13.85 30.80 -15.66
N GLY A 420 -14.57 31.91 -15.41
CA GLY A 420 -16.01 32.03 -15.62
C GLY A 420 -16.84 31.62 -14.40
N HIS A 421 -18.12 31.42 -14.62
CA HIS A 421 -19.08 31.07 -13.55
C HIS A 421 -18.76 29.72 -12.93
N THR A 422 -18.60 29.70 -11.62
CA THR A 422 -18.25 28.52 -10.85
C THR A 422 -19.29 28.32 -9.75
N LEU A 423 -19.80 27.09 -9.67
CA LEU A 423 -20.81 26.67 -8.71
C LEU A 423 -20.26 25.52 -7.85
N VAL A 424 -20.34 25.65 -6.52
CA VAL A 424 -20.09 24.54 -5.58
C VAL A 424 -21.33 24.39 -4.71
N GLN A 425 -21.89 23.19 -4.69
CA GLN A 425 -23.07 22.85 -3.92
C GLN A 425 -22.81 21.64 -3.02
N ILE A 426 -23.35 21.70 -1.81
CA ILE A 426 -23.34 20.55 -0.89
C ILE A 426 -24.73 19.92 -0.92
N MET A 427 -24.74 18.62 -1.13
CA MET A 427 -25.95 17.82 -1.29
C MET A 427 -26.00 16.71 -0.25
N ASP A 428 -27.19 16.26 0.09
CA ASP A 428 -27.38 15.02 0.84
C ASP A 428 -27.24 13.76 -0.06
N ALA A 429 -27.39 12.60 0.55
CA ALA A 429 -27.32 11.31 -0.16
C ALA A 429 -28.40 11.11 -1.24
N LEU A 430 -29.44 11.92 -1.23
CA LEU A 430 -30.53 11.91 -2.21
C LEU A 430 -30.32 12.93 -3.35
N GLY A 431 -29.17 13.64 -3.32
CA GLY A 431 -28.87 14.68 -4.31
C GLY A 431 -29.59 16.02 -4.08
N ARG A 432 -30.30 16.21 -2.96
CA ARG A 432 -30.94 17.47 -2.63
C ARG A 432 -29.88 18.47 -2.18
N VAL A 433 -29.87 19.64 -2.78
CA VAL A 433 -28.94 20.73 -2.42
C VAL A 433 -29.30 21.27 -1.03
N LEU A 434 -28.33 21.19 -0.12
CA LEU A 434 -28.49 21.71 1.25
C LEU A 434 -27.95 23.13 1.38
N THR A 435 -26.86 23.43 0.65
CA THR A 435 -26.25 24.76 0.65
C THR A 435 -25.39 24.96 -0.60
N THR A 436 -25.12 26.21 -0.97
CA THR A 436 -24.33 26.58 -2.14
C THR A 436 -23.18 27.51 -1.70
N PRO A 437 -22.04 26.95 -1.24
CA PRO A 437 -20.91 27.74 -0.74
C PRO A 437 -20.28 28.66 -1.80
N VAL A 438 -20.38 28.30 -3.09
CA VAL A 438 -19.85 29.08 -4.20
C VAL A 438 -20.88 29.17 -5.31
N ASP A 439 -21.17 30.40 -5.75
CA ASP A 439 -22.03 30.71 -6.89
C ASP A 439 -21.61 32.09 -7.45
N ARG A 440 -20.48 32.13 -8.20
CA ARG A 440 -19.95 33.37 -8.73
C ARG A 440 -18.88 33.13 -9.82
N ASN A 441 -18.51 34.24 -10.49
CA ASN A 441 -17.40 34.19 -11.47
C ASN A 441 -16.04 34.23 -10.76
N TYR A 442 -15.11 33.42 -11.27
CA TYR A 442 -13.70 33.38 -10.89
C TYR A 442 -12.80 33.56 -12.12
N SER A 443 -11.60 34.09 -11.93
CA SER A 443 -10.52 33.96 -12.91
C SER A 443 -10.02 32.48 -12.92
N ALA A 444 -9.30 32.07 -13.96
CA ALA A 444 -8.65 30.77 -13.98
C ALA A 444 -7.66 30.66 -12.83
N GLY A 445 -7.71 29.57 -12.06
CA GLY A 445 -6.83 29.38 -10.90
C GLY A 445 -7.37 28.39 -9.88
N LYS A 446 -6.58 28.20 -8.81
CA LYS A 446 -6.94 27.38 -7.63
C LYS A 446 -7.49 28.28 -6.53
N TYR A 447 -8.54 27.83 -5.88
CA TYR A 447 -9.23 28.58 -4.84
C TYR A 447 -9.54 27.66 -3.64
N GLN A 448 -9.63 28.27 -2.47
CA GLN A 448 -10.01 27.62 -1.23
C GLN A 448 -11.05 28.44 -0.51
N ILE A 449 -12.04 27.73 0.06
CA ILE A 449 -13.05 28.33 0.92
C ILE A 449 -13.18 27.50 2.19
N SER A 450 -13.35 28.17 3.32
CA SER A 450 -13.74 27.50 4.57
C SER A 450 -15.23 27.16 4.52
N PHE A 451 -15.59 25.93 4.80
CA PHE A 451 -16.96 25.48 4.90
C PHE A 451 -17.27 25.09 6.34
N ASP A 452 -18.20 25.82 6.96
CA ASP A 452 -18.75 25.51 8.27
C ASP A 452 -20.00 24.65 8.10
N SER A 453 -19.94 23.46 8.70
CA SER A 453 -21.02 22.46 8.63
C SER A 453 -21.84 22.38 9.92
N TYR A 454 -21.77 23.38 10.80
CA TYR A 454 -22.37 23.33 12.13
C TYR A 454 -23.86 22.90 12.13
N THR A 455 -24.60 23.30 11.14
CA THR A 455 -26.03 22.96 10.97
C THR A 455 -26.27 21.57 10.37
N LEU A 456 -25.27 20.92 9.85
CA LEU A 456 -25.43 19.60 9.22
C LEU A 456 -25.24 18.50 10.27
N PRO A 457 -26.10 17.46 10.36
CA PRO A 457 -25.86 16.26 11.14
C PRO A 457 -24.58 15.52 10.71
N ALA A 458 -24.05 14.64 11.59
CA ALA A 458 -23.04 13.68 11.16
C ALA A 458 -23.62 12.77 10.07
N GLY A 459 -22.84 12.55 9.00
CA GLY A 459 -23.31 11.78 7.84
C GLY A 459 -22.46 12.01 6.60
N VAL A 460 -22.81 11.30 5.54
CA VAL A 460 -22.20 11.44 4.20
C VAL A 460 -22.95 12.52 3.43
N TYR A 461 -22.17 13.42 2.83
CA TYR A 461 -22.63 14.48 1.96
C TYR A 461 -21.86 14.41 0.63
N TYR A 462 -22.31 15.15 -0.37
CA TYR A 462 -21.66 15.23 -1.67
C TYR A 462 -21.44 16.70 -2.04
N MET A 463 -20.21 17.00 -2.47
CA MET A 463 -19.89 18.30 -3.07
C MET A 463 -20.07 18.18 -4.58
N ARG A 464 -20.89 19.01 -5.18
CA ARG A 464 -21.00 19.17 -6.64
C ARG A 464 -20.28 20.45 -7.06
N PHE A 465 -19.30 20.31 -7.93
CA PHE A 465 -18.63 21.42 -8.59
C PHE A 465 -19.12 21.51 -10.02
N GLN A 466 -19.35 22.72 -10.51
CA GLN A 466 -19.67 23.00 -11.91
C GLN A 466 -18.96 24.27 -12.36
N ASN A 467 -18.31 24.20 -13.53
CA ASN A 467 -17.69 25.33 -14.20
C ASN A 467 -17.86 25.16 -15.73
N GLY A 468 -18.72 25.95 -16.34
CA GLY A 468 -19.16 25.75 -17.71
C GLY A 468 -19.81 24.39 -17.92
N SER A 469 -19.35 23.62 -18.90
CA SER A 469 -19.80 22.23 -19.16
C SER A 469 -19.17 21.19 -18.26
N THR A 470 -18.18 21.57 -17.44
CA THR A 470 -17.45 20.63 -16.58
C THR A 470 -18.17 20.50 -15.25
N GLN A 471 -18.46 19.25 -14.85
CA GLN A 471 -19.06 18.94 -13.57
C GLN A 471 -18.29 17.82 -12.88
N GLN A 472 -18.10 17.92 -11.55
CA GLN A 472 -17.54 16.88 -10.71
C GLN A 472 -18.32 16.79 -9.40
N VAL A 473 -18.51 15.55 -8.90
CA VAL A 473 -19.12 15.28 -7.58
C VAL A 473 -18.13 14.50 -6.76
N LYS A 474 -17.93 14.91 -5.49
CA LYS A 474 -17.05 14.23 -4.52
C LYS A 474 -17.78 14.03 -3.18
N PRO A 475 -17.60 12.88 -2.52
CA PRO A 475 -18.16 12.66 -1.19
C PRO A 475 -17.37 13.42 -0.13
N MET A 476 -18.08 13.83 0.94
CA MET A 476 -17.51 14.37 2.17
C MET A 476 -18.19 13.73 3.38
N LEU A 477 -17.39 13.39 4.40
CA LEU A 477 -17.87 12.70 5.60
C LEU A 477 -17.78 13.61 6.82
N LYS A 478 -18.92 13.93 7.41
CA LYS A 478 -19.00 14.62 8.70
C LYS A 478 -19.15 13.59 9.82
N VAL A 479 -18.23 13.64 10.79
CA VAL A 479 -18.27 12.79 11.98
C VAL A 479 -18.72 13.58 13.22
N PRO A 480 -19.28 12.91 14.27
CA PRO A 480 -19.65 13.58 15.50
C PRO A 480 -18.45 14.24 16.18
N ILE A 481 -18.66 15.35 16.86
CA ILE A 481 -17.65 15.95 17.75
C ILE A 481 -17.44 14.98 18.92
N PRO A 482 -16.19 14.55 19.23
CA PRO A 482 -15.92 13.67 20.37
C PRO A 482 -16.39 14.30 21.68
N LEU A 483 -17.07 13.51 22.52
CA LEU A 483 -17.63 13.97 23.81
C LEU A 483 -16.60 14.40 24.86
N ASN A 484 -15.29 14.17 24.62
CA ASN A 484 -14.23 14.44 25.60
C ASN A 484 -13.72 15.88 25.67
N THR A 485 -14.31 16.83 24.99
CA THR A 485 -13.93 18.25 25.08
C THR A 485 -14.81 19.08 26.03
N ARG A 486 -15.70 18.46 26.82
CA ARG A 486 -16.60 19.16 27.77
C ARG A 486 -16.27 18.99 29.26
N LEU A 487 -15.06 18.57 29.62
CA LEU A 487 -14.64 18.57 31.03
C LEU A 487 -13.45 19.50 31.25
N GLY A 488 -13.72 20.78 31.48
CA GLY A 488 -12.70 21.73 31.83
C GLY A 488 -13.27 23.12 32.18
N ARG A 489 -13.96 23.23 33.32
CA ARG A 489 -13.97 24.35 34.25
C ARG A 489 -15.15 24.23 35.21
N PHE A 490 -14.96 23.52 36.29
CA PHE A 490 -15.58 23.89 37.56
C PHE A 490 -14.47 24.45 38.44
N SER A 491 -14.46 25.77 38.57
CA SER A 491 -13.71 26.45 39.61
C SER A 491 -14.41 26.14 40.94
N ALA A 492 -13.68 25.54 41.86
CA ALA A 492 -14.07 25.48 43.24
C ALA A 492 -13.90 26.89 43.86
N ASN A 493 -14.97 27.39 44.49
CA ASN A 493 -14.87 28.33 45.60
C ASN A 493 -14.68 27.53 46.88
#